data_6ba48dfb115707d4f47b2d76a98bc62d
#
_entry.id   6ba48dfb115707d4f47b2d76a98bc62d
#
_cell.length_a   1.000
_cell.length_b   1.000
_cell.length_c   1.000
_cell.angle_alpha   90.00
_cell.angle_beta   90.00
_cell.angle_gamma   90.00
#
_symmetry.space_group_name_H-M   'P 1'
#
loop_
_entity.id
_entity.type
_entity.pdbx_description
1 polymer ?
#
loop_
_entity_poly.entity_id
_entity_poly.type
_entity_poly.pdbx_seq_one_letter_code
_entity_poly.pdbx_strand_id
1 'polypeptide(L)'
;MNGFIDPSSANFQAFKDLPRDEPIHMLNLLEYREQAEYPQGHEHAGKGWSGRRAYEEYGKTSGPIFRRVGGTIVWRGSFQTMVTGPDAKRWHDGFVAQYPNAGAFFEMIKDPEYQQAVVNRTAALVDSRLMRFEPGEAGEGF
;
A
#
# COMPACT_ATOMS: atom_id res chain seq x y z
N MET A 1 -10.24 5.66 -17.09
CA MET A 1 -10.73 4.64 -16.17
C MET A 1 -10.12 4.81 -14.80
N ASN A 2 -10.92 4.76 -13.79
CA ASN A 2 -10.45 4.96 -12.42
C ASN A 2 -10.00 3.62 -11.81
N GLY A 3 -8.84 3.64 -11.21
CA GLY A 3 -8.35 2.52 -10.44
C GLY A 3 -8.83 2.58 -8.99
N PHE A 4 -8.35 1.63 -8.21
CA PHE A 4 -8.64 1.54 -6.79
C PHE A 4 -7.42 2.05 -6.01
N ILE A 5 -7.60 3.14 -5.27
CA ILE A 5 -6.50 3.78 -4.52
C ILE A 5 -6.77 3.71 -3.03
N ASP A 6 -7.99 4.03 -2.61
CA ASP A 6 -8.39 4.12 -1.21
C ASP A 6 -9.46 3.09 -0.87
N PRO A 7 -9.59 2.69 0.40
CA PRO A 7 -10.63 1.77 0.81
C PRO A 7 -12.03 2.34 0.54
N SER A 8 -12.93 1.49 0.04
CA SER A 8 -14.34 1.83 0.05
C SER A 8 -14.87 1.74 1.49
N SER A 9 -15.98 2.42 1.77
CA SER A 9 -16.60 2.34 3.10
C SER A 9 -16.97 0.90 3.47
N ALA A 10 -17.51 0.14 2.52
CA ALA A 10 -17.91 -1.25 2.76
C ALA A 10 -16.69 -2.13 3.04
N ASN A 11 -15.63 -1.99 2.25
CA ASN A 11 -14.43 -2.80 2.44
C ASN A 11 -13.71 -2.44 3.74
N PHE A 12 -13.67 -1.16 4.09
CA PHE A 12 -13.05 -0.75 5.34
C PHE A 12 -13.84 -1.25 6.56
N GLN A 13 -15.16 -1.23 6.46
CA GLN A 13 -16.00 -1.77 7.54
C GLN A 13 -15.77 -3.27 7.72
N ALA A 14 -15.70 -4.03 6.62
CA ALA A 14 -15.41 -5.45 6.66
C ALA A 14 -14.05 -5.71 7.32
N PHE A 15 -13.06 -4.88 7.02
CA PHE A 15 -11.74 -4.96 7.64
C PHE A 15 -11.82 -4.71 9.15
N LYS A 16 -12.57 -3.68 9.56
CA LYS A 16 -12.72 -3.34 10.98
C LYS A 16 -13.46 -4.42 11.78
N ASP A 17 -14.34 -5.18 11.12
CA ASP A 17 -15.12 -6.22 11.78
C ASP A 17 -14.32 -7.50 12.06
N LEU A 18 -13.14 -7.64 11.45
CA LEU A 18 -12.24 -8.77 11.70
C LEU A 18 -11.45 -8.55 13.01
N PRO A 19 -10.89 -9.61 13.60
CA PRO A 19 -10.12 -9.48 14.84
C PRO A 19 -8.99 -8.46 14.72
N ARG A 20 -8.79 -7.67 15.78
CA ARG A 20 -7.79 -6.60 15.81
C ARG A 20 -6.51 -6.99 16.53
N ASP A 21 -6.53 -8.09 17.25
CA ASP A 21 -5.41 -8.51 18.12
C ASP A 21 -4.58 -9.65 17.54
N GLU A 22 -4.81 -10.00 16.28
CA GLU A 22 -4.08 -11.06 15.59
C GLU A 22 -3.11 -10.49 14.56
N PRO A 23 -1.97 -11.18 14.32
CA PRO A 23 -1.06 -10.78 13.24
C PRO A 23 -1.76 -10.78 11.90
N ILE A 24 -1.40 -9.84 11.04
CA ILE A 24 -1.95 -9.77 9.69
C ILE A 24 -0.86 -9.58 8.67
N HIS A 25 -1.08 -10.14 7.48
CA HIS A 25 -0.30 -9.86 6.28
C HIS A 25 -1.15 -9.03 5.32
N MET A 26 -0.61 -7.89 4.90
CA MET A 26 -1.29 -7.02 3.96
C MET A 26 -0.57 -7.10 2.63
N LEU A 27 -1.23 -7.74 1.66
CA LEU A 27 -0.70 -7.84 0.30
C LEU A 27 -1.01 -6.57 -0.47
N ASN A 28 0.02 -5.97 -1.03
CA ASN A 28 -0.07 -4.76 -1.82
C ASN A 28 0.34 -5.04 -3.26
N LEU A 29 -0.49 -4.61 -4.22
CA LEU A 29 -0.14 -4.58 -5.63
C LEU A 29 -0.27 -3.14 -6.11
N LEU A 30 0.73 -2.66 -6.85
CA LEU A 30 0.85 -1.26 -7.19
C LEU A 30 1.07 -1.05 -8.68
N GLU A 31 0.30 -0.14 -9.25
CA GLU A 31 0.52 0.37 -10.59
C GLU A 31 0.75 1.87 -10.48
N TYR A 32 1.94 2.34 -10.87
CA TYR A 32 2.31 3.74 -10.75
C TYR A 32 1.81 4.55 -11.93
N ARG A 33 1.48 5.81 -11.64
CA ARG A 33 1.28 6.79 -12.70
C ARG A 33 2.61 7.04 -13.40
N GLU A 34 2.57 7.34 -14.68
CA GLU A 34 3.76 7.77 -15.38
C GLU A 34 4.27 9.07 -14.76
N GLN A 35 3.36 10.02 -14.50
CA GLN A 35 3.65 11.26 -13.81
C GLN A 35 2.76 11.41 -12.60
N ALA A 36 3.35 11.69 -11.44
CA ALA A 36 2.63 11.87 -10.19
C ALA A 36 1.66 13.05 -10.28
N GLU A 37 0.50 12.91 -9.64
CA GLU A 37 -0.53 13.95 -9.62
C GLU A 37 -0.77 14.40 -8.18
N TYR A 38 -0.01 15.41 -7.77
CA TYR A 38 -0.19 16.02 -6.45
C TYR A 38 -1.30 17.05 -6.49
N PRO A 39 -1.98 17.28 -5.34
CA PRO A 39 -2.95 18.37 -5.25
C PRO A 39 -2.29 19.71 -5.57
N GLN A 40 -3.07 20.60 -6.17
CA GLN A 40 -2.59 21.95 -6.44
C GLN A 40 -2.17 22.62 -5.13
N GLY A 41 -1.01 23.26 -5.14
CA GLY A 41 -0.47 23.91 -3.95
C GLY A 41 0.38 23.02 -3.06
N HIS A 42 0.42 21.71 -3.32
CA HIS A 42 1.31 20.81 -2.58
C HIS A 42 2.77 21.11 -2.94
N GLU A 43 3.67 20.95 -1.98
CA GLU A 43 5.09 21.26 -2.17
C GLU A 43 5.74 20.48 -3.31
N HIS A 44 5.19 19.31 -3.65
CA HIS A 44 5.74 18.47 -4.74
C HIS A 44 4.96 18.62 -6.06
N ALA A 45 3.93 19.46 -6.11
CA ALA A 45 3.04 19.55 -7.26
C ALA A 45 3.75 19.99 -8.55
N GLY A 46 4.76 20.83 -8.44
CA GLY A 46 5.45 21.37 -9.62
C GLY A 46 6.77 20.67 -9.96
N LYS A 47 7.10 19.56 -9.29
CA LYS A 47 8.42 18.96 -9.43
C LYS A 47 8.56 17.99 -10.60
N GLY A 48 7.47 17.62 -11.24
CA GLY A 48 7.52 16.71 -12.39
C GLY A 48 7.94 15.29 -12.03
N TRP A 49 7.70 14.86 -10.80
CA TRP A 49 8.06 13.52 -10.36
C TRP A 49 7.25 12.45 -11.09
N SER A 50 7.88 11.31 -11.35
CA SER A 50 7.14 10.12 -11.78
C SER A 50 6.30 9.57 -10.62
N GLY A 51 5.32 8.73 -10.95
CA GLY A 51 4.56 8.03 -9.91
C GLY A 51 5.48 7.19 -9.03
N ARG A 52 6.45 6.49 -9.63
CA ARG A 52 7.42 5.70 -8.86
C ARG A 52 8.18 6.58 -7.86
N ARG A 53 8.63 7.76 -8.29
CA ARG A 53 9.33 8.69 -7.39
C ARG A 53 8.44 9.14 -6.23
N ALA A 54 7.19 9.44 -6.52
CA ALA A 54 6.24 9.83 -5.47
C ALA A 54 6.02 8.69 -4.48
N TYR A 55 5.96 7.45 -4.95
CA TYR A 55 5.79 6.30 -4.06
C TYR A 55 7.03 6.08 -3.19
N GLU A 56 8.23 6.34 -3.73
CA GLU A 56 9.47 6.32 -2.93
C GLU A 56 9.40 7.34 -1.80
N GLU A 57 8.85 8.51 -2.08
CA GLU A 57 8.66 9.53 -1.06
C GLU A 57 7.66 9.06 0.01
N TYR A 58 6.57 8.41 -0.41
CA TYR A 58 5.65 7.79 0.52
C TYR A 58 6.37 6.79 1.44
N GLY A 59 7.19 5.91 0.88
CA GLY A 59 7.93 4.94 1.65
C GLY A 59 8.86 5.60 2.66
N LYS A 60 9.54 6.66 2.24
CA LYS A 60 10.48 7.40 3.09
C LYS A 60 9.76 8.09 4.24
N THR A 61 8.63 8.74 3.97
CA THR A 61 7.93 9.54 4.97
C THR A 61 7.02 8.70 5.87
N SER A 62 6.47 7.60 5.38
CA SER A 62 5.64 6.70 6.19
C SER A 62 6.45 5.66 6.95
N GLY A 63 7.67 5.38 6.51
CA GLY A 63 8.52 4.34 7.09
C GLY A 63 8.72 4.42 8.59
N PRO A 64 9.04 5.60 9.15
CA PRO A 64 9.19 5.72 10.60
C PRO A 64 7.93 5.35 11.37
N ILE A 65 6.75 5.75 10.89
CA ILE A 65 5.48 5.40 11.53
C ILE A 65 5.23 3.90 11.42
N PHE A 66 5.45 3.35 10.22
CA PHE A 66 5.29 1.92 9.96
C PHE A 66 6.14 1.07 10.92
N ARG A 67 7.42 1.45 11.09
CA ARG A 67 8.31 0.72 12.00
C ARG A 67 7.90 0.89 13.45
N ARG A 68 7.46 2.09 13.83
CA ARG A 68 7.06 2.37 15.21
C ARG A 68 5.89 1.50 15.65
N VAL A 69 4.93 1.23 14.76
CA VAL A 69 3.79 0.37 15.10
C VAL A 69 4.12 -1.13 14.98
N GLY A 70 5.35 -1.47 14.62
CA GLY A 70 5.80 -2.85 14.53
C GLY A 70 5.68 -3.48 13.15
N GLY A 71 5.50 -2.67 12.11
CA GLY A 71 5.42 -3.16 10.75
C GLY A 71 6.75 -3.64 10.20
N THR A 72 6.71 -4.68 9.38
CA THR A 72 7.88 -5.18 8.63
C THR A 72 7.43 -5.61 7.25
N ILE A 73 8.34 -5.57 6.29
CA ILE A 73 8.08 -6.09 4.95
C ILE A 73 8.63 -7.51 4.89
N VAL A 74 7.74 -8.48 4.66
CA VAL A 74 8.14 -9.90 4.65
C VAL A 74 8.36 -10.44 3.24
N TRP A 75 7.91 -9.73 2.20
CA TRP A 75 8.13 -10.10 0.82
C TRP A 75 8.05 -8.87 -0.07
N ARG A 76 8.89 -8.81 -1.12
CA ARG A 76 8.83 -7.79 -2.17
C ARG A 76 9.07 -8.44 -3.50
N GLY A 77 8.44 -7.92 -4.55
CA GLY A 77 8.72 -8.35 -5.91
C GLY A 77 8.38 -7.27 -6.92
N SER A 78 9.08 -7.30 -8.05
CA SER A 78 8.74 -6.48 -9.20
C SER A 78 8.00 -7.34 -10.19
N PHE A 79 6.89 -6.84 -10.70
CA PHE A 79 6.04 -7.57 -11.63
C PHE A 79 6.77 -7.81 -12.94
N GLN A 80 6.66 -9.00 -13.49
CA GLN A 80 7.25 -9.32 -14.79
C GLN A 80 6.21 -9.66 -15.83
N THR A 81 5.24 -10.54 -15.51
CA THR A 81 4.22 -10.92 -16.46
C THR A 81 3.01 -11.53 -15.74
N MET A 82 1.87 -11.47 -16.39
CA MET A 82 0.65 -12.11 -15.92
C MET A 82 0.60 -13.52 -16.52
N VAL A 83 0.76 -14.54 -15.68
CA VAL A 83 0.66 -15.93 -16.14
C VAL A 83 -0.81 -16.36 -16.21
N THR A 84 -1.58 -16.03 -15.17
CA THR A 84 -3.01 -16.31 -15.11
C THR A 84 -3.72 -15.09 -14.60
N GLY A 85 -4.54 -14.50 -15.42
CA GLY A 85 -5.30 -13.30 -15.09
C GLY A 85 -5.52 -12.43 -16.33
N PRO A 86 -6.07 -11.23 -16.15
CA PRO A 86 -6.30 -10.33 -17.28
C PRO A 86 -4.99 -9.95 -17.94
N ASP A 87 -4.83 -10.26 -19.23
CA ASP A 87 -3.57 -10.05 -19.93
C ASP A 87 -3.25 -8.58 -20.16
N ALA A 88 -4.23 -7.71 -20.09
CA ALA A 88 -4.03 -6.26 -20.21
C ALA A 88 -3.59 -5.62 -18.90
N LYS A 89 -3.71 -6.33 -17.77
CA LYS A 89 -3.36 -5.75 -16.47
C LYS A 89 -1.87 -5.85 -16.22
N ARG A 90 -1.26 -4.73 -15.88
CA ARG A 90 0.16 -4.64 -15.57
C ARG A 90 0.33 -4.00 -14.20
N TRP A 91 0.94 -4.73 -13.28
CA TRP A 91 1.39 -4.16 -12.02
C TRP A 91 2.86 -3.76 -12.17
N HIS A 92 3.35 -2.91 -11.30
CA HIS A 92 4.79 -2.58 -11.27
C HIS A 92 5.46 -3.33 -10.14
N ASP A 93 4.90 -3.24 -8.94
CA ASP A 93 5.49 -3.84 -7.75
C ASP A 93 4.42 -4.46 -6.88
N GLY A 94 4.85 -5.45 -6.09
CA GLY A 94 4.04 -6.00 -5.04
C GLY A 94 4.87 -6.20 -3.78
N PHE A 95 4.21 -6.22 -2.63
CA PHE A 95 4.88 -6.54 -1.38
C PHE A 95 3.86 -6.99 -0.35
N VAL A 96 4.34 -7.67 0.68
CA VAL A 96 3.52 -8.04 1.84
C VAL A 96 4.08 -7.31 3.05
N ALA A 97 3.24 -6.51 3.68
CA ALA A 97 3.54 -5.84 4.94
C ALA A 97 2.93 -6.65 6.07
N GLN A 98 3.74 -7.00 7.06
CA GLN A 98 3.27 -7.69 8.25
C GLN A 98 3.11 -6.70 9.38
N TYR A 99 1.99 -6.79 10.08
CA TYR A 99 1.74 -6.02 11.30
C TYR A 99 1.54 -7.00 12.45
N PRO A 100 1.98 -6.64 13.68
CA PRO A 100 1.76 -7.54 14.82
C PRO A 100 0.29 -7.80 15.10
N ASN A 101 -0.56 -6.86 14.73
CA ASN A 101 -2.01 -7.01 14.79
C ASN A 101 -2.65 -5.91 13.94
N ALA A 102 -3.96 -6.05 13.68
CA ALA A 102 -4.66 -5.06 12.88
C ALA A 102 -4.77 -3.72 13.60
N GLY A 103 -4.76 -3.72 14.94
CA GLY A 103 -4.75 -2.48 15.71
C GLY A 103 -3.55 -1.60 15.38
N ALA A 104 -2.39 -2.21 15.11
CA ALA A 104 -1.19 -1.47 14.71
C ALA A 104 -1.41 -0.74 13.38
N PHE A 105 -2.08 -1.38 12.43
CA PHE A 105 -2.42 -0.76 11.17
C PHE A 105 -3.35 0.46 11.39
N PHE A 106 -4.38 0.29 12.23
CA PHE A 106 -5.29 1.41 12.55
C PHE A 106 -4.56 2.55 13.23
N GLU A 107 -3.63 2.24 14.14
CA GLU A 107 -2.82 3.26 14.80
C GLU A 107 -2.00 4.05 13.79
N MET A 108 -1.38 3.36 12.82
CA MET A 108 -0.60 4.00 11.78
C MET A 108 -1.46 4.96 10.94
N ILE A 109 -2.60 4.50 10.44
CA ILE A 109 -3.40 5.33 9.53
C ILE A 109 -4.05 6.52 10.22
N LYS A 110 -4.16 6.51 11.55
CA LYS A 110 -4.67 7.65 12.32
C LYS A 110 -3.60 8.69 12.62
N ASP A 111 -2.34 8.35 12.46
CA ASP A 111 -1.24 9.24 12.79
C ASP A 111 -1.23 10.43 11.82
N PRO A 112 -1.16 11.68 12.33
CA PRO A 112 -1.15 12.86 11.47
C PRO A 112 0.01 12.89 10.48
N GLU A 113 1.18 12.39 10.87
CA GLU A 113 2.32 12.32 9.97
C GLU A 113 2.09 11.29 8.87
N TYR A 114 1.44 10.17 9.18
CA TYR A 114 1.06 9.21 8.16
C TYR A 114 0.06 9.83 7.17
N GLN A 115 -0.89 10.59 7.67
CA GLN A 115 -1.88 11.24 6.81
C GLN A 115 -1.23 12.24 5.85
N GLN A 116 -0.15 12.88 6.26
CA GLN A 116 0.63 13.72 5.35
C GLN A 116 1.42 12.87 4.35
N ALA A 117 2.00 11.78 4.81
CA ALA A 117 2.77 10.88 3.95
C ALA A 117 1.90 10.25 2.85
N VAL A 118 0.66 9.88 3.18
CA VAL A 118 -0.21 9.15 2.26
C VAL A 118 -0.63 9.98 1.04
N VAL A 119 -0.47 11.29 1.08
CA VAL A 119 -0.70 12.16 -0.08
C VAL A 119 0.25 11.76 -1.22
N ASN A 120 1.48 11.37 -0.88
CA ASN A 120 2.45 10.87 -1.87
C ASN A 120 1.98 9.57 -2.52
N ARG A 121 1.38 8.69 -1.74
CA ARG A 121 0.83 7.43 -2.26
C ARG A 121 -0.31 7.69 -3.25
N THR A 122 -1.23 8.55 -2.87
CA THR A 122 -2.36 8.92 -3.73
C THR A 122 -1.87 9.56 -5.03
N ALA A 123 -0.86 10.42 -4.94
CA ALA A 123 -0.28 11.07 -6.12
C ALA A 123 0.43 10.08 -7.04
N ALA A 124 0.94 8.98 -6.48
CA ALA A 124 1.79 8.01 -7.18
C ALA A 124 1.02 6.99 -7.99
N LEU A 125 -0.20 6.64 -7.58
CA LEU A 125 -0.85 5.41 -8.06
C LEU A 125 -1.99 5.68 -9.02
N VAL A 126 -2.05 4.86 -10.07
CA VAL A 126 -3.21 4.81 -10.96
C VAL A 126 -4.15 3.68 -10.56
N ASP A 127 -3.61 2.63 -9.95
CA ASP A 127 -4.40 1.49 -9.48
C ASP A 127 -3.63 0.76 -8.39
N SER A 128 -4.33 0.06 -7.51
CA SER A 128 -3.70 -0.70 -6.45
C SER A 128 -4.66 -1.77 -5.93
N ARG A 129 -4.09 -2.70 -5.18
CA ARG A 129 -4.87 -3.64 -4.36
C ARG A 129 -4.23 -3.70 -3.00
N LEU A 130 -5.06 -3.75 -1.98
CA LEU A 130 -4.63 -3.93 -0.61
C LEU A 130 -5.55 -4.98 0.00
N MET A 131 -4.99 -6.12 0.38
CA MET A 131 -5.77 -7.26 0.84
C MET A 131 -5.19 -7.78 2.15
N ARG A 132 -6.08 -8.05 3.10
CA ARG A 132 -5.69 -8.64 4.39
C ARG A 132 -5.72 -10.15 4.30
N PHE A 133 -4.63 -10.78 4.75
CA PHE A 133 -4.52 -12.23 4.86
C PHE A 133 -4.17 -12.61 6.28
N GLU A 134 -4.70 -13.74 6.73
CA GLU A 134 -4.21 -14.38 7.94
C GLU A 134 -2.91 -15.08 7.59
N PRO A 135 -1.80 -14.82 8.34
CA PRO A 135 -0.54 -15.48 8.03
C PRO A 135 -0.65 -16.99 8.16
N GLY A 136 -0.11 -17.70 7.16
CA GLY A 136 0.02 -19.14 7.18
C GLY A 136 1.48 -19.53 7.26
N GLU A 137 1.75 -20.81 7.44
CA GLU A 137 3.12 -21.30 7.44
C GLU A 137 3.66 -21.31 6.01
N ALA A 138 4.83 -20.71 5.82
CA ALA A 138 5.59 -20.87 4.60
C ALA A 138 6.46 -22.10 4.72
N GLY A 139 6.72 -22.76 3.60
CA GLY A 139 7.49 -23.99 3.66
C GLY A 139 7.85 -24.51 2.28
N GLU A 140 8.19 -25.80 2.22
CA GLU A 140 8.75 -26.42 1.01
C GLU A 140 7.69 -26.86 0.01
N GLY A 141 6.43 -26.83 0.35
CA GLY A 141 5.36 -27.25 -0.55
C GLY A 141 4.01 -26.75 -0.13
N PHE A 142 3.01 -27.22 -0.84
CA PHE A 142 1.63 -26.78 -0.60
C PHE A 142 0.99 -27.42 0.62
#